data_9b840a10749bf27ccae224446bfd4217
#
_entry.id   9b840a10749bf27ccae224446bfd4217
#
_cell.length_a   1.000
_cell.length_b   1.000
_cell.length_c   1.000
_cell.angle_alpha   90.00
_cell.angle_beta   90.00
_cell.angle_gamma   90.00
#
_symmetry.space_group_name_H-M   'P 1'
#
loop_
_entity.id
_entity.type
_entity.pdbx_description
1 polymer ?
#
loop_
_entity_poly.entity_id
_entity_poly.type
_entity_poly.pdbx_seq_one_letter_code
_entity_poly.pdbx_strand_id
1 'polypeptide(L)'
;MVHRIQGKPQIWETAKWYQKFNKAIDDGGAHYTAEQVHNFVVPDMKEMMNYAAAVRKNTLEYVDSLKPEDFDRKVEMPPRPPQMGPDGKPLPPMKPPFEQVVGAMLFFSVLHIDQHAGEISYLRGLKRGMDK
;
A
#
# COMPACT_ATOMS: atom_id res chain seq x y z
N MET A 1 0.18 4.37 -3.60
CA MET A 1 -0.29 4.48 -5.01
C MET A 1 0.12 5.80 -5.64
N VAL A 2 -0.21 6.95 -5.06
CA VAL A 2 0.06 8.30 -5.60
C VAL A 2 1.51 8.49 -6.10
N HIS A 3 2.52 8.09 -5.31
CA HIS A 3 3.92 8.18 -5.71
C HIS A 3 4.21 7.45 -7.04
N ARG A 4 3.55 6.31 -7.31
CA ARG A 4 3.71 5.58 -8.58
C ARG A 4 3.09 6.32 -9.74
N ILE A 5 1.91 6.92 -9.54
CA ILE A 5 1.25 7.74 -10.56
C ILE A 5 2.08 8.96 -10.92
N GLN A 6 2.78 9.53 -9.95
CA GLN A 6 3.66 10.69 -10.14
C GLN A 6 5.07 10.34 -10.61
N GLY A 7 5.47 9.06 -10.57
CA GLY A 7 6.87 8.65 -10.82
C GLY A 7 7.86 9.20 -9.78
N LYS A 8 7.41 9.45 -8.56
CA LYS A 8 8.22 10.04 -7.47
C LYS A 8 8.49 9.01 -6.36
N PRO A 9 9.56 9.15 -5.58
CA PRO A 9 9.78 8.33 -4.40
C PRO A 9 8.66 8.50 -3.37
N GLN A 10 8.47 7.50 -2.53
CA GLN A 10 7.49 7.54 -1.45
C GLN A 10 7.95 8.47 -0.33
N ILE A 11 7.00 9.05 0.41
CA ILE A 11 7.32 9.79 1.65
C ILE A 11 7.93 8.86 2.72
N TRP A 12 7.67 7.56 2.64
CA TRP A 12 8.35 6.51 3.39
C TRP A 12 9.88 6.63 3.30
N GLU A 13 10.36 6.87 2.09
CA GLU A 13 11.78 7.01 1.77
C GLU A 13 12.27 8.44 2.03
N THR A 14 11.62 9.45 1.43
CA THR A 14 12.09 10.84 1.44
C THR A 14 12.05 11.47 2.83
N ALA A 15 11.08 11.11 3.66
CA ALA A 15 10.96 11.55 5.05
C ALA A 15 11.46 10.51 6.07
N LYS A 16 12.13 9.46 5.59
CA LYS A 16 12.79 8.42 6.41
C LYS A 16 11.88 7.77 7.45
N TRP A 17 10.60 7.57 7.11
CA TRP A 17 9.64 6.92 8.01
C TRP A 17 10.04 5.49 8.37
N TYR A 18 10.71 4.77 7.46
CA TYR A 18 11.23 3.44 7.71
C TYR A 18 12.15 3.38 8.95
N GLN A 19 12.95 4.43 9.18
CA GLN A 19 13.82 4.50 10.37
C GLN A 19 13.01 4.65 11.66
N LYS A 20 11.96 5.48 11.65
CA LYS A 20 11.07 5.66 12.80
C LYS A 20 10.32 4.39 13.18
N PHE A 21 10.06 3.54 12.20
CA PHE A 21 9.40 2.25 12.41
C PHE A 21 10.37 1.09 12.60
N ASN A 22 11.68 1.38 12.63
CA ASN A 22 12.73 0.37 12.71
C ASN A 22 12.56 -0.72 11.64
N LYS A 23 12.35 -0.29 10.39
CA LYS A 23 12.12 -1.15 9.23
C LYS A 23 13.18 -0.89 8.16
N ALA A 24 13.37 -1.85 7.26
CA ALA A 24 14.15 -1.62 6.05
C ALA A 24 13.42 -0.67 5.10
N ILE A 25 14.16 0.05 4.25
CA ILE A 25 13.58 1.03 3.31
C ILE A 25 12.63 0.37 2.31
N ASP A 26 12.90 -0.88 1.94
CA ASP A 26 12.12 -1.71 1.02
C ASP A 26 11.05 -2.56 1.72
N ASP A 27 10.93 -2.48 3.05
CA ASP A 27 9.89 -3.19 3.80
C ASP A 27 8.52 -2.54 3.58
N GLY A 28 7.77 -3.10 2.65
CA GLY A 28 6.40 -2.67 2.33
C GLY A 28 5.32 -3.31 3.18
N GLY A 29 5.67 -4.12 4.18
CA GLY A 29 4.71 -4.85 5.02
C GLY A 29 4.00 -6.01 4.32
N ALA A 30 4.46 -6.40 3.13
CA ALA A 30 3.86 -7.46 2.34
C ALA A 30 4.74 -8.74 2.33
N HIS A 31 4.09 -9.89 2.12
CA HIS A 31 4.77 -11.19 1.95
C HIS A 31 5.59 -11.64 3.16
N TYR A 32 5.20 -11.26 4.36
CA TYR A 32 5.83 -11.75 5.57
C TYR A 32 5.61 -13.26 5.74
N THR A 33 6.66 -13.97 6.17
CA THR A 33 6.55 -15.35 6.60
C THR A 33 5.76 -15.45 7.92
N ALA A 34 5.27 -16.63 8.26
CA ALA A 34 4.58 -16.87 9.54
C ALA A 34 5.44 -16.46 10.74
N GLU A 35 6.75 -16.71 10.68
CA GLU A 35 7.71 -16.31 11.72
C GLU A 35 7.84 -14.77 11.81
N GLN A 36 7.92 -14.07 10.68
CA GLN A 36 7.97 -12.61 10.65
C GLN A 36 6.69 -11.98 11.20
N VAL A 37 5.52 -12.60 10.91
CA VAL A 37 4.24 -12.15 11.49
C VAL A 37 4.21 -12.40 12.99
N HIS A 38 4.67 -13.57 13.46
CA HIS A 38 4.72 -13.90 14.90
C HIS A 38 5.62 -12.93 15.68
N ASN A 39 6.75 -12.56 15.10
CA ASN A 39 7.74 -11.66 15.70
C ASN A 39 7.49 -10.18 15.36
N PHE A 40 6.34 -9.85 14.76
CA PHE A 40 6.07 -8.48 14.36
C PHE A 40 5.85 -7.57 15.57
N VAL A 41 6.73 -6.58 15.70
CA VAL A 41 6.58 -5.53 16.71
C VAL A 41 5.73 -4.41 16.14
N VAL A 42 4.59 -4.16 16.77
CA VAL A 42 3.69 -3.07 16.38
C VAL A 42 4.40 -1.74 16.64
N PRO A 43 4.51 -0.86 15.63
CA PRO A 43 5.08 0.46 15.80
C PRO A 43 4.27 1.31 16.80
N ASP A 44 4.89 2.36 17.31
CA ASP A 44 4.21 3.33 18.17
C ASP A 44 2.98 3.93 17.47
N MET A 45 1.84 3.93 18.14
CA MET A 45 0.56 4.38 17.57
C MET A 45 0.61 5.84 17.14
N LYS A 46 1.28 6.71 17.90
CA LYS A 46 1.42 8.12 17.57
C LYS A 46 2.23 8.31 16.29
N GLU A 47 3.32 7.57 16.14
CA GLU A 47 4.12 7.59 14.91
C GLU A 47 3.35 7.02 13.71
N MET A 48 2.53 5.98 13.92
CA MET A 48 1.65 5.46 12.86
C MET A 48 0.63 6.50 12.41
N MET A 49 0.00 7.22 13.35
CA MET A 49 -0.95 8.28 13.03
C MET A 49 -0.27 9.48 12.35
N ASN A 50 0.94 9.83 12.77
CA ASN A 50 1.72 10.88 12.12
C ASN A 50 2.06 10.51 10.66
N TYR A 51 2.46 9.26 10.44
CA TYR A 51 2.71 8.75 9.09
C TYR A 51 1.44 8.77 8.23
N ALA A 52 0.33 8.26 8.76
CA ALA A 52 -0.96 8.28 8.08
C ALA A 52 -1.40 9.71 7.70
N ALA A 53 -1.21 10.68 8.60
CA ALA A 53 -1.49 12.09 8.33
C ALA A 53 -0.60 12.65 7.21
N ALA A 54 0.69 12.31 7.21
CA ALA A 54 1.62 12.74 6.17
C ALA A 54 1.28 12.12 4.80
N VAL A 55 0.93 10.83 4.77
CA VAL A 55 0.45 10.16 3.53
C VAL A 55 -0.83 10.82 3.03
N ARG A 56 -1.80 11.06 3.93
CA ARG A 56 -3.07 11.70 3.59
C ARG A 56 -2.84 13.09 3.00
N LYS A 57 -2.01 13.91 3.64
CA LYS A 57 -1.68 15.25 3.15
C LYS A 57 -1.11 15.20 1.73
N ASN A 58 -0.08 14.39 1.51
CA ASN A 58 0.54 14.24 0.18
C ASN A 58 -0.45 13.71 -0.87
N THR A 59 -1.37 12.84 -0.47
CA THR A 59 -2.41 12.33 -1.38
C THR A 59 -3.41 13.41 -1.76
N LEU A 60 -3.90 14.19 -0.79
CA LEU A 60 -4.86 15.26 -1.06
C LEU A 60 -4.24 16.36 -1.93
N GLU A 61 -3.02 16.80 -1.62
CA GLU A 61 -2.30 17.78 -2.45
C GLU A 61 -2.20 17.33 -3.91
N TYR A 62 -1.96 16.04 -4.14
CA TYR A 62 -1.93 15.50 -5.49
C TYR A 62 -3.32 15.48 -6.13
N VAL A 63 -4.33 14.96 -5.43
CA VAL A 63 -5.70 14.87 -5.97
C VAL A 63 -6.26 16.25 -6.29
N ASP A 64 -6.04 17.23 -5.41
CA ASP A 64 -6.48 18.62 -5.60
C ASP A 64 -5.77 19.31 -6.80
N SER A 65 -4.61 18.81 -7.21
CA SER A 65 -3.89 19.31 -8.38
C SER A 65 -4.39 18.75 -9.72
N LEU A 66 -5.23 17.69 -9.70
CA LEU A 66 -5.73 17.04 -10.91
C LEU A 66 -6.87 17.83 -11.54
N LYS A 67 -6.85 17.85 -12.87
CA LYS A 67 -7.95 18.33 -13.69
C LYS A 67 -8.71 17.13 -14.28
N PRO A 68 -9.95 17.32 -14.76
CA PRO A 68 -10.74 16.23 -15.36
C PRO A 68 -9.98 15.45 -16.44
N GLU A 69 -9.24 16.13 -17.29
CA GLU A 69 -8.46 15.53 -18.37
C GLU A 69 -7.28 14.67 -17.90
N ASP A 70 -6.81 14.86 -16.66
CA ASP A 70 -5.72 14.06 -16.11
C ASP A 70 -6.15 12.64 -15.76
N PHE A 71 -7.45 12.38 -15.57
CA PHE A 71 -7.92 11.07 -15.14
C PHE A 71 -7.73 9.97 -16.20
N ASP A 72 -7.74 10.34 -17.47
CA ASP A 72 -7.51 9.41 -18.59
C ASP A 72 -6.04 9.27 -18.98
N ARG A 73 -5.15 10.03 -18.32
CA ARG A 73 -3.71 9.97 -18.57
C ARG A 73 -3.15 8.60 -18.19
N LYS A 74 -2.47 7.97 -19.15
CA LYS A 74 -1.78 6.68 -18.92
C LYS A 74 -0.62 6.85 -17.94
N VAL A 75 -0.47 5.83 -17.09
CA VAL A 75 0.62 5.74 -16.10
C VAL A 75 1.56 4.62 -16.50
N GLU A 76 2.80 4.96 -16.76
CA GLU A 76 3.85 3.98 -16.97
C GLU A 76 4.29 3.41 -15.63
N MET A 77 4.09 2.12 -15.46
CA MET A 77 4.52 1.42 -14.25
C MET A 77 5.84 0.71 -14.51
N PRO A 78 6.83 0.83 -13.63
CA PRO A 78 8.02 0.03 -13.74
C PRO A 78 7.66 -1.47 -13.73
N PRO A 79 8.40 -2.29 -14.48
CA PRO A 79 8.19 -3.73 -14.46
C PRO A 79 8.29 -4.27 -13.04
N ARG A 80 7.33 -5.09 -12.65
CA ARG A 80 7.39 -5.77 -11.35
C ARG A 80 8.41 -6.89 -11.40
N PRO A 81 9.18 -7.09 -10.33
CA PRO A 81 10.02 -8.27 -10.24
C PRO A 81 9.14 -9.54 -10.38
N PRO A 82 9.67 -10.61 -11.00
CA PRO A 82 8.95 -11.86 -11.12
C PRO A 82 8.51 -12.37 -9.75
N GLN A 83 7.23 -12.69 -9.59
CA GLN A 83 6.77 -13.43 -8.42
C GLN A 83 7.18 -14.88 -8.55
N MET A 84 7.69 -15.45 -7.49
CA MET A 84 8.11 -16.86 -7.47
C MET A 84 6.95 -17.73 -6.96
N GLY A 85 6.68 -18.81 -7.66
CA GLY A 85 5.73 -19.82 -7.22
C GLY A 85 6.27 -20.68 -6.08
N PRO A 86 5.42 -21.52 -5.46
CA PRO A 86 5.83 -22.44 -4.39
C PRO A 86 6.93 -23.42 -4.80
N ASP A 87 7.04 -23.69 -6.11
CA ASP A 87 8.06 -24.55 -6.73
C ASP A 87 9.37 -23.82 -7.06
N GLY A 88 9.51 -22.55 -6.64
CA GLY A 88 10.67 -21.72 -6.89
C GLY A 88 10.82 -21.23 -8.32
N LYS A 89 9.79 -21.42 -9.18
CA LYS A 89 9.80 -20.91 -10.54
C LYS A 89 9.09 -19.58 -10.66
N PRO A 90 9.51 -18.71 -11.59
CA PRO A 90 8.82 -17.46 -11.81
C PRO A 90 7.40 -17.71 -12.34
N LEU A 91 6.43 -17.08 -11.71
CA LEU A 91 5.05 -17.07 -12.19
C LEU A 91 4.93 -16.20 -13.45
N PRO A 92 3.98 -16.51 -14.34
CA PRO A 92 3.72 -15.65 -15.49
C PRO A 92 3.37 -14.24 -15.03
N PRO A 93 3.78 -13.20 -15.76
CA PRO A 93 3.50 -11.83 -15.41
C PRO A 93 1.99 -11.60 -15.32
N MET A 94 1.53 -11.15 -14.17
CA MET A 94 0.12 -10.85 -13.93
C MET A 94 -0.26 -9.57 -14.68
N LYS A 95 -1.25 -9.66 -15.57
CA LYS A 95 -1.82 -8.47 -16.18
C LYS A 95 -2.55 -7.65 -15.14
N PRO A 96 -2.43 -6.31 -15.17
CA PRO A 96 -3.24 -5.47 -14.30
C PRO A 96 -4.74 -5.76 -14.52
N PRO A 97 -5.54 -5.78 -13.44
CA PRO A 97 -6.98 -6.04 -13.54
C PRO A 97 -7.77 -4.88 -14.17
N PHE A 98 -7.12 -3.75 -14.43
CA PHE A 98 -7.73 -2.53 -14.98
C PHE A 98 -6.71 -1.78 -15.85
N GLU A 99 -7.19 -0.89 -16.69
CA GLU A 99 -6.33 -0.01 -17.48
C GLU A 99 -5.52 0.91 -16.54
N GLN A 100 -4.23 1.05 -16.83
CA GLN A 100 -3.33 1.86 -16.00
C GLN A 100 -3.43 3.35 -16.37
N VAL A 101 -4.58 3.92 -16.09
CA VAL A 101 -4.82 5.36 -16.15
C VAL A 101 -4.97 5.92 -14.73
N VAL A 102 -4.72 7.21 -14.56
CA VAL A 102 -4.75 7.87 -13.25
C VAL A 102 -6.06 7.60 -12.50
N GLY A 103 -7.20 7.80 -13.16
CA GLY A 103 -8.52 7.61 -12.54
C GLY A 103 -8.76 6.18 -12.06
N ALA A 104 -8.46 5.18 -12.89
CA ALA A 104 -8.61 3.78 -12.51
C ALA A 104 -7.68 3.39 -11.35
N MET A 105 -6.45 3.90 -11.34
CA MET A 105 -5.50 3.63 -10.26
C MET A 105 -5.93 4.26 -8.93
N LEU A 106 -6.46 5.48 -8.95
CA LEU A 106 -7.00 6.13 -7.76
C LEU A 106 -8.23 5.38 -7.25
N PHE A 107 -9.17 5.04 -8.12
CA PHE A 107 -10.36 4.26 -7.77
C PHE A 107 -10.00 2.91 -7.14
N PHE A 108 -9.09 2.16 -7.77
CA PHE A 108 -8.60 0.89 -7.22
C PHE A 108 -7.95 1.05 -5.84
N SER A 109 -7.27 2.18 -5.59
CA SER A 109 -6.68 2.46 -4.29
C SER A 109 -7.74 2.60 -3.19
N VAL A 110 -8.87 3.23 -3.49
CA VAL A 110 -10.01 3.35 -2.56
C VAL A 110 -10.60 1.97 -2.27
N LEU A 111 -10.90 1.18 -3.32
CA LEU A 111 -11.42 -0.18 -3.16
C LEU A 111 -10.49 -1.06 -2.31
N HIS A 112 -9.19 -0.93 -2.49
CA HIS A 112 -8.21 -1.70 -1.72
C HIS A 112 -8.18 -1.33 -0.23
N ILE A 113 -8.38 -0.05 0.09
CA ILE A 113 -8.51 0.42 1.47
C ILE A 113 -9.79 -0.15 2.11
N ASP A 114 -10.91 -0.13 1.39
CA ASP A 114 -12.17 -0.68 1.86
C ASP A 114 -12.09 -2.19 2.13
N GLN A 115 -11.36 -2.92 1.27
CA GLN A 115 -11.08 -4.34 1.50
C GLN A 115 -10.37 -4.56 2.84
N HIS A 116 -9.28 -3.86 3.11
CA HIS A 116 -8.56 -3.99 4.37
C HIS A 116 -9.38 -3.52 5.59
N ALA A 117 -10.23 -2.52 5.45
CA ALA A 117 -11.16 -2.11 6.49
C ALA A 117 -12.16 -3.24 6.83
N GLY A 118 -12.64 -3.96 5.82
CA GLY A 118 -13.47 -5.15 5.99
C GLY A 118 -12.75 -6.29 6.71
N GLU A 119 -11.51 -6.59 6.32
CA GLU A 119 -10.67 -7.60 6.95
C GLU A 119 -10.42 -7.29 8.44
N ILE A 120 -10.08 -6.05 8.76
CA ILE A 120 -9.88 -5.59 10.14
C ILE A 120 -11.20 -5.73 10.95
N SER A 121 -12.32 -5.33 10.36
CA SER A 121 -13.63 -5.42 11.00
C SER A 121 -14.02 -6.86 11.29
N TYR A 122 -13.74 -7.77 10.37
CA TYR A 122 -13.95 -9.19 10.53
C TYR A 122 -13.10 -9.77 11.67
N LEU A 123 -11.81 -9.50 11.70
CA LEU A 123 -10.90 -9.95 12.76
C LEU A 123 -11.31 -9.42 14.15
N ARG A 124 -11.74 -8.16 14.23
CA ARG A 124 -12.27 -7.57 15.47
C ARG A 124 -13.56 -8.27 15.91
N GLY A 125 -14.42 -8.64 14.97
CA GLY A 125 -15.64 -9.41 15.26
C GLY A 125 -15.33 -10.80 15.81
N LEU A 126 -14.40 -11.52 15.21
CA LEU A 126 -13.92 -12.82 15.70
C LEU A 126 -13.37 -12.71 17.13
N LYS A 127 -12.48 -11.76 17.39
CA LYS A 127 -11.89 -11.56 18.72
C LYS A 127 -12.97 -11.30 19.77
N ARG A 128 -13.92 -10.40 19.50
CA ARG A 128 -15.05 -10.12 20.43
C ARG A 128 -15.98 -11.30 20.65
N GLY A 129 -16.15 -12.17 19.65
CA GLY A 129 -16.94 -13.40 19.76
C GLY A 129 -16.24 -14.49 20.57
N MET A 130 -14.90 -14.52 20.57
CA MET A 130 -14.10 -15.47 21.36
C MET A 130 -13.98 -15.08 22.84
N ASP A 131 -14.25 -13.83 23.18
CA ASP A 131 -14.18 -13.30 24.54
C ASP A 131 -15.53 -13.46 25.30
N LYS A 132 -16.54 -14.13 24.69
CA LYS A 132 -17.83 -14.46 25.27
C LYS A 132 -17.91 -15.93 25.64
#